data_e0fab2600a3f0373c543bbdd616fefff
#
_entry.id   e0fab2600a3f0373c543bbdd616fefff
#
_cell.length_a   1.000
_cell.length_b   1.000
_cell.length_c   1.000
_cell.angle_alpha   90.00
_cell.angle_beta   90.00
_cell.angle_gamma   90.00
#
_symmetry.space_group_name_H-M   'P 1'
#
loop_
_entity.id
_entity.type
_entity.pdbx_description
1 polymer ?
#
loop_
_entity_poly.entity_id
_entity_poly.type
_entity_poly.pdbx_seq_one_letter_code
_entity_poly.pdbx_strand_id
1 'polypeptide(L)'
;DPNIGQQIVPIVPDEARTFGMDPLFKQSGIYAPFGQRYEPVDSELLLSYRESQSGQLLEEGITEAGSMASFQAASTAYATHGVPTIPFYVFYSMFGFQRVGDQVWQVGDARGRGFLIGATAGRTTLAGEGLQHDDGHSQLIAHLHPHVAAYDPSFAYEMAALIRRGMDRMHGGREDILYYLTIYNENQAQPARPEGAHVDEGIHRGLYRFAEADASASGPIVRLFGSGAIMGEVLAARDLLRERFGVRAEIWSATSYSELRRDALVVERWNRRHPESAPRTSWMQDQLGSGGAPIVAASDWVTALPDLLAPWIDVPYLVLGTDGFGLSDTREALREFFSVDAKHITAAAMV
;
A
#
# COMPACT_ATOMS: atom_id res chain seq x y z
N ASP A 1 -2.27 -18.73 -14.40
CA ASP A 1 -3.48 -18.52 -15.21
C ASP A 1 -3.16 -18.74 -16.69
N PRO A 2 -3.89 -19.58 -17.43
CA PRO A 2 -3.59 -19.91 -18.84
C PRO A 2 -3.74 -18.72 -19.80
N ASN A 3 -4.49 -17.69 -19.43
CA ASN A 3 -4.77 -16.55 -20.29
C ASN A 3 -3.76 -15.41 -20.15
N ILE A 4 -3.31 -15.16 -18.93
CA ILE A 4 -2.44 -14.00 -18.62
C ILE A 4 -1.11 -14.41 -17.96
N GLY A 5 -0.95 -15.66 -17.53
CA GLY A 5 0.21 -16.10 -16.77
C GLY A 5 1.55 -15.84 -17.47
N GLN A 6 1.60 -16.00 -18.80
CA GLN A 6 2.81 -15.73 -19.59
C GLN A 6 3.09 -14.23 -19.79
N GLN A 7 2.13 -13.36 -19.49
CA GLN A 7 2.30 -11.90 -19.59
C GLN A 7 2.82 -11.30 -18.28
N ILE A 8 2.72 -12.02 -17.17
CA ILE A 8 3.17 -11.54 -15.87
C ILE A 8 4.70 -11.60 -15.82
N VAL A 9 5.33 -10.48 -15.49
CA VAL A 9 6.79 -10.36 -15.39
C VAL A 9 7.14 -9.93 -13.96
N PRO A 10 7.46 -10.89 -13.08
CA PRO A 10 7.98 -10.57 -11.75
C PRO A 10 9.43 -10.08 -11.87
N ILE A 11 9.76 -9.00 -11.21
CA ILE A 11 11.06 -8.35 -11.21
C ILE A 11 11.49 -8.13 -9.78
N VAL A 12 12.68 -8.56 -9.41
CA VAL A 12 13.25 -8.37 -8.06
C VAL A 12 14.74 -8.03 -8.14
N PRO A 13 15.26 -7.24 -7.18
CA PRO A 13 16.68 -6.90 -7.18
C PRO A 13 17.58 -8.03 -6.68
N ASP A 14 17.19 -9.05 -5.99
CA ASP A 14 17.95 -10.19 -5.45
C ASP A 14 17.49 -10.63 -4.05
N GLU A 15 16.24 -10.37 -3.74
CA GLU A 15 15.70 -10.66 -2.41
C GLU A 15 14.41 -11.47 -2.50
N ALA A 16 14.29 -12.28 -3.55
CA ALA A 16 13.07 -13.03 -3.82
C ALA A 16 12.61 -13.92 -2.64
N ARG A 17 13.53 -14.49 -1.87
CA ARG A 17 13.21 -15.29 -0.68
C ARG A 17 12.62 -14.44 0.44
N THR A 18 13.19 -13.28 0.72
CA THR A 18 12.70 -12.33 1.72
C THR A 18 11.28 -11.89 1.42
N PHE A 19 10.93 -11.80 0.14
CA PHE A 19 9.58 -11.44 -0.33
C PHE A 19 8.63 -12.63 -0.45
N GLY A 20 9.05 -13.85 -0.03
CA GLY A 20 8.23 -15.05 -0.11
C GLY A 20 8.00 -15.56 -1.54
N MET A 21 8.87 -15.22 -2.48
CA MET A 21 8.76 -15.56 -3.90
C MET A 21 9.45 -16.88 -4.28
N ASP A 22 10.08 -17.59 -3.34
CA ASP A 22 10.73 -18.89 -3.60
C ASP A 22 9.90 -19.88 -4.42
N PRO A 23 8.57 -20.00 -4.21
CA PRO A 23 7.78 -20.91 -5.01
C PRO A 23 7.81 -20.62 -6.51
N LEU A 24 8.07 -19.36 -6.89
CA LEU A 24 8.16 -18.93 -8.29
C LEU A 24 9.41 -19.50 -8.98
N PHE A 25 10.50 -19.74 -8.25
CA PHE A 25 11.71 -20.36 -8.82
C PHE A 25 11.41 -21.71 -9.46
N LYS A 26 10.56 -22.52 -8.80
CA LYS A 26 10.15 -23.82 -9.31
C LYS A 26 9.09 -23.73 -10.41
N GLN A 27 8.16 -22.78 -10.29
CA GLN A 27 7.00 -22.67 -11.18
C GLN A 27 7.31 -21.96 -12.48
N SER A 28 8.07 -20.87 -12.41
CA SER A 28 8.31 -19.97 -13.54
C SER A 28 9.78 -19.91 -13.96
N GLY A 29 10.69 -20.27 -13.05
CA GLY A 29 12.13 -20.19 -13.27
C GLY A 29 12.66 -18.75 -13.35
N ILE A 30 13.96 -18.61 -13.16
CA ILE A 30 14.66 -17.33 -13.30
C ILE A 30 15.12 -17.22 -14.75
N TYR A 31 14.91 -16.06 -15.36
CA TYR A 31 15.38 -15.79 -16.71
C TYR A 31 16.88 -15.54 -16.73
N ALA A 32 17.59 -16.26 -17.61
CA ALA A 32 18.98 -15.97 -17.94
C ALA A 32 19.19 -16.20 -19.44
N PRO A 33 19.71 -15.20 -20.19
CA PRO A 33 19.81 -15.27 -21.66
C PRO A 33 20.71 -16.41 -22.15
N PHE A 34 21.61 -16.88 -21.30
CA PHE A 34 22.54 -17.96 -21.62
C PHE A 34 22.27 -19.27 -20.86
N GLY A 35 21.18 -19.34 -20.10
CA GLY A 35 20.91 -20.40 -19.14
C GLY A 35 21.89 -20.42 -17.97
N GLN A 36 21.75 -21.37 -17.08
CA GLN A 36 22.60 -21.52 -15.90
C GLN A 36 24.00 -22.04 -16.29
N ARG A 37 25.04 -21.27 -15.98
CA ARG A 37 26.42 -21.57 -16.34
C ARG A 37 27.32 -21.91 -15.15
N TYR A 38 26.76 -21.95 -13.96
CA TYR A 38 27.47 -22.26 -12.71
C TYR A 38 26.57 -23.12 -11.83
N GLU A 39 27.19 -23.81 -10.89
CA GLU A 39 26.47 -24.47 -9.81
C GLU A 39 26.34 -23.48 -8.65
N PRO A 40 25.12 -23.20 -8.17
CA PRO A 40 24.94 -22.33 -7.01
C PRO A 40 25.65 -22.89 -5.79
N VAL A 41 26.35 -22.01 -5.02
CA VAL A 41 27.08 -22.41 -3.82
C VAL A 41 26.19 -23.14 -2.82
N ASP A 42 24.91 -22.75 -2.76
CA ASP A 42 23.90 -23.32 -1.87
C ASP A 42 22.97 -24.30 -2.59
N SER A 43 23.43 -24.97 -3.65
CA SER A 43 22.59 -25.85 -4.48
C SER A 43 21.89 -26.94 -3.66
N GLU A 44 22.51 -27.45 -2.59
CA GLU A 44 21.91 -28.42 -1.68
C GLU A 44 20.83 -27.82 -0.77
N LEU A 45 20.89 -26.52 -0.48
CA LEU A 45 19.92 -25.79 0.36
C LEU A 45 18.85 -25.11 -0.48
N LEU A 46 19.18 -24.69 -1.70
CA LEU A 46 18.31 -23.98 -2.65
C LEU A 46 17.88 -24.90 -3.79
N LEU A 47 17.28 -26.01 -3.47
CA LEU A 47 16.86 -27.07 -4.41
C LEU A 47 16.01 -26.61 -5.61
N SER A 48 15.47 -25.41 -5.57
CA SER A 48 14.58 -24.86 -6.60
C SER A 48 15.20 -23.73 -7.42
N TYR A 49 16.41 -23.27 -7.09
CA TYR A 49 17.07 -22.20 -7.86
C TYR A 49 17.50 -22.74 -9.23
N ARG A 50 16.91 -22.18 -10.27
CA ARG A 50 17.19 -22.60 -11.66
C ARG A 50 17.06 -21.41 -12.60
N GLU A 51 18.16 -21.13 -13.30
CA GLU A 51 18.20 -20.15 -14.39
C GLU A 51 17.98 -20.85 -15.74
N SER A 52 17.18 -20.23 -16.60
CA SER A 52 16.94 -20.75 -17.95
C SER A 52 16.54 -19.63 -18.91
N GLN A 53 16.72 -19.88 -20.21
CA GLN A 53 16.25 -18.96 -21.25
C GLN A 53 14.73 -18.82 -21.33
N SER A 54 14.00 -19.80 -20.78
CA SER A 54 12.53 -19.79 -20.66
C SER A 54 12.03 -19.34 -19.29
N GLY A 55 12.91 -18.90 -18.40
CA GLY A 55 12.54 -18.34 -17.12
C GLY A 55 11.73 -17.04 -17.29
N GLN A 56 10.86 -16.78 -16.31
CA GLN A 56 9.95 -15.65 -16.35
C GLN A 56 10.22 -14.60 -15.24
N LEU A 57 10.87 -15.02 -14.15
CA LEU A 57 11.30 -14.14 -13.08
C LEU A 57 12.60 -13.43 -13.49
N LEU A 58 12.61 -12.09 -13.43
CA LEU A 58 13.81 -11.29 -13.61
C LEU A 58 14.43 -10.99 -12.23
N GLU A 59 15.51 -11.67 -11.93
CA GLU A 59 16.34 -11.45 -10.74
C GLU A 59 17.60 -10.69 -11.16
N GLU A 60 17.59 -9.37 -10.91
CA GLU A 60 18.51 -8.42 -11.55
C GLU A 60 19.83 -8.22 -10.78
N GLY A 61 19.95 -8.85 -9.60
CA GLY A 61 21.02 -8.54 -8.65
C GLY A 61 20.67 -7.31 -7.79
N ILE A 62 21.49 -7.01 -6.78
CA ILE A 62 21.25 -5.90 -5.84
C ILE A 62 21.43 -4.56 -6.55
N THR A 63 20.49 -4.22 -7.42
CA THR A 63 20.45 -2.97 -8.19
C THR A 63 19.01 -2.56 -8.47
N GLU A 64 18.48 -1.64 -7.69
CA GLU A 64 17.14 -1.09 -7.91
C GLU A 64 17.06 -0.34 -9.26
N ALA A 65 18.12 0.32 -9.66
CA ALA A 65 18.17 1.03 -10.95
C ALA A 65 18.10 0.08 -12.15
N GLY A 66 18.77 -1.07 -12.09
CA GLY A 66 18.70 -2.13 -13.11
C GLY A 66 17.31 -2.74 -13.17
N SER A 67 16.76 -3.10 -12.00
CA SER A 67 15.40 -3.64 -11.89
C SER A 67 14.35 -2.66 -12.42
N MET A 68 14.51 -1.36 -12.14
CA MET A 68 13.58 -0.35 -12.64
C MET A 68 13.72 -0.14 -14.16
N ALA A 69 14.90 -0.30 -14.74
CA ALA A 69 15.08 -0.28 -16.19
C ALA A 69 14.37 -1.46 -16.86
N SER A 70 14.49 -2.67 -16.29
CA SER A 70 13.74 -3.85 -16.74
C SER A 70 12.23 -3.66 -16.60
N PHE A 71 11.79 -3.05 -15.49
CA PHE A 71 10.39 -2.68 -15.30
C PHE A 71 9.91 -1.70 -16.38
N GLN A 72 10.70 -0.67 -16.70
CA GLN A 72 10.37 0.28 -17.77
C GLN A 72 10.22 -0.44 -19.11
N ALA A 73 11.16 -1.30 -19.47
CA ALA A 73 11.10 -2.07 -20.71
C ALA A 73 9.81 -2.93 -20.77
N ALA A 74 9.50 -3.66 -19.69
CA ALA A 74 8.30 -4.47 -19.61
C ALA A 74 7.04 -3.61 -19.64
N SER A 75 6.97 -2.55 -18.84
CA SER A 75 5.78 -1.67 -18.70
C SER A 75 5.40 -0.95 -19.99
N THR A 76 6.34 -0.78 -20.91
CA THR A 76 6.15 -0.10 -22.22
C THR A 76 6.12 -1.07 -23.42
N ALA A 77 6.30 -2.39 -23.19
CA ALA A 77 6.37 -3.39 -24.27
C ALA A 77 5.10 -3.43 -25.15
N TYR A 78 3.95 -3.07 -24.61
CA TYR A 78 2.71 -2.95 -25.38
C TYR A 78 2.81 -1.91 -26.50
N ALA A 79 3.55 -0.81 -26.28
CA ALA A 79 3.73 0.28 -27.25
C ALA A 79 4.94 0.03 -28.16
N THR A 80 6.02 -0.55 -27.64
CA THR A 80 7.28 -0.72 -28.38
C THR A 80 7.31 -2.00 -29.21
N HIS A 81 6.64 -3.07 -28.73
CA HIS A 81 6.69 -4.39 -29.37
C HIS A 81 5.31 -4.97 -29.68
N GLY A 82 4.22 -4.27 -29.32
CA GLY A 82 2.87 -4.78 -29.47
C GLY A 82 2.54 -5.97 -28.53
N VAL A 83 3.34 -6.19 -27.50
CA VAL A 83 3.20 -7.29 -26.54
C VAL A 83 2.80 -6.74 -25.18
N PRO A 84 1.54 -6.90 -24.75
CA PRO A 84 1.13 -6.46 -23.44
C PRO A 84 1.75 -7.35 -22.36
N THR A 85 2.63 -6.80 -21.54
CA THR A 85 3.17 -7.45 -20.35
C THR A 85 2.60 -6.80 -19.10
N ILE A 86 2.60 -7.54 -17.98
CA ILE A 86 2.08 -7.12 -16.69
C ILE A 86 3.24 -7.21 -15.68
N PRO A 87 4.09 -6.19 -15.61
CA PRO A 87 5.23 -6.23 -14.71
C PRO A 87 4.83 -5.96 -13.26
N PHE A 88 5.44 -6.75 -12.35
CA PHE A 88 5.42 -6.57 -10.91
C PHE A 88 6.85 -6.39 -10.43
N TYR A 89 7.24 -5.18 -10.10
CA TYR A 89 8.54 -4.93 -9.51
C TYR A 89 8.42 -4.91 -7.99
N VAL A 90 9.03 -5.90 -7.33
CA VAL A 90 9.03 -6.08 -5.87
C VAL A 90 10.37 -5.64 -5.32
N PHE A 91 10.39 -4.74 -4.36
CA PHE A 91 11.59 -4.16 -3.78
C PHE A 91 11.39 -3.79 -2.32
N TYR A 92 12.44 -3.62 -1.56
CA TYR A 92 12.35 -2.99 -0.25
C TYR A 92 11.80 -1.58 -0.39
N SER A 93 10.68 -1.29 0.26
CA SER A 93 9.96 -0.02 0.08
C SER A 93 10.84 1.21 0.34
N MET A 94 11.76 1.10 1.31
CA MET A 94 12.74 2.13 1.62
C MET A 94 13.65 2.47 0.42
N PHE A 95 13.96 1.51 -0.44
CA PHE A 95 14.91 1.68 -1.54
C PHE A 95 14.26 1.99 -2.89
N GLY A 96 12.92 2.09 -2.93
CA GLY A 96 12.20 2.41 -4.16
C GLY A 96 12.35 3.88 -4.56
N PHE A 97 11.40 4.70 -4.21
CA PHE A 97 11.35 6.10 -4.65
C PHE A 97 12.58 6.93 -4.29
N GLN A 98 13.29 6.61 -3.20
CA GLN A 98 14.52 7.30 -2.84
C GLN A 98 15.68 7.06 -3.82
N ARG A 99 15.76 5.85 -4.41
CA ARG A 99 16.85 5.46 -5.31
C ARG A 99 16.47 5.56 -6.78
N VAL A 100 15.20 5.32 -7.12
CA VAL A 100 14.74 5.22 -8.51
C VAL A 100 13.57 6.15 -8.84
N GLY A 101 13.29 7.14 -8.01
CA GLY A 101 12.18 8.09 -8.23
C GLY A 101 12.23 8.80 -9.57
N ASP A 102 13.42 9.15 -10.04
CA ASP A 102 13.64 9.72 -11.38
C ASP A 102 13.23 8.74 -12.49
N GLN A 103 13.63 7.48 -12.36
CA GLN A 103 13.21 6.44 -13.30
C GLN A 103 11.71 6.15 -13.23
N VAL A 104 11.09 6.21 -12.03
CA VAL A 104 9.63 6.12 -11.90
C VAL A 104 8.96 7.24 -12.67
N TRP A 105 9.48 8.47 -12.57
CA TRP A 105 8.99 9.61 -13.34
C TRP A 105 9.12 9.37 -14.85
N GLN A 106 10.28 8.88 -15.29
CA GLN A 106 10.54 8.52 -16.69
C GLN A 106 9.56 7.46 -17.23
N VAL A 107 9.19 6.47 -16.40
CA VAL A 107 8.16 5.49 -16.78
C VAL A 107 6.82 6.16 -17.02
N GLY A 108 6.47 7.17 -16.23
CA GLY A 108 5.26 7.98 -16.45
C GLY A 108 5.31 8.72 -17.79
N ASP A 109 6.43 9.37 -18.10
CA ASP A 109 6.63 10.06 -19.38
C ASP A 109 6.54 9.09 -20.56
N ALA A 110 7.04 7.87 -20.39
CA ALA A 110 6.97 6.81 -21.40
C ALA A 110 5.61 6.09 -21.44
N ARG A 111 4.62 6.49 -20.62
CA ARG A 111 3.29 5.86 -20.50
C ARG A 111 3.34 4.39 -20.09
N GLY A 112 4.26 4.03 -19.19
CA GLY A 112 4.37 2.67 -18.65
C GLY A 112 3.17 2.28 -17.81
N ARG A 113 2.92 0.96 -17.72
CA ARG A 113 1.82 0.34 -16.97
C ARG A 113 2.35 -0.81 -16.15
N GLY A 114 2.03 -0.89 -14.88
CA GLY A 114 2.49 -1.99 -14.04
C GLY A 114 2.33 -1.73 -12.56
N PHE A 115 2.86 -2.66 -11.78
CA PHE A 115 2.77 -2.67 -10.33
C PHE A 115 4.16 -2.52 -9.70
N LEU A 116 4.29 -1.55 -8.82
CA LEU A 116 5.41 -1.37 -7.92
C LEU A 116 4.99 -1.90 -6.55
N ILE A 117 5.70 -2.87 -6.01
CA ILE A 117 5.39 -3.51 -4.72
C ILE A 117 6.49 -3.14 -3.73
N GLY A 118 6.17 -2.23 -2.82
CA GLY A 118 7.04 -1.88 -1.70
C GLY A 118 6.94 -2.93 -0.60
N ALA A 119 7.87 -3.86 -0.59
CA ALA A 119 7.92 -4.92 0.41
C ALA A 119 8.64 -4.47 1.68
N THR A 120 8.43 -5.19 2.79
CA THR A 120 9.03 -4.86 4.09
C THR A 120 8.74 -3.42 4.53
N ALA A 121 7.54 -2.93 4.21
CA ALA A 121 7.14 -1.55 4.47
C ALA A 121 6.94 -1.27 5.97
N GLY A 122 6.93 0.02 6.31
CA GLY A 122 6.66 0.51 7.67
C GLY A 122 7.91 0.64 8.54
N ARG A 123 7.80 1.44 9.59
CA ARG A 123 8.86 1.68 10.57
C ARG A 123 8.80 0.78 11.78
N THR A 124 7.63 0.20 12.07
CA THR A 124 7.43 -0.62 13.27
C THR A 124 7.28 -2.10 12.97
N THR A 125 7.37 -2.48 11.70
CA THR A 125 7.03 -3.84 11.23
C THR A 125 8.25 -4.75 11.13
N LEU A 126 9.43 -4.20 10.85
CA LEU A 126 10.69 -4.93 10.77
C LEU A 126 11.33 -5.03 12.16
N ALA A 127 11.10 -6.15 12.86
CA ALA A 127 11.68 -6.38 14.16
C ALA A 127 13.18 -6.65 14.06
N GLY A 128 14.00 -5.76 14.65
CA GLY A 128 15.45 -5.95 14.74
C GLY A 128 16.26 -5.69 13.47
N GLU A 129 15.63 -5.14 12.43
CA GLU A 129 16.33 -4.74 11.21
C GLU A 129 17.10 -3.43 11.38
N GLY A 130 18.04 -3.18 10.46
CA GLY A 130 18.77 -1.91 10.44
C GLY A 130 17.91 -0.74 9.96
N LEU A 131 18.23 0.46 10.45
CA LEU A 131 17.50 1.70 10.16
C LEU A 131 17.28 1.96 8.66
N GLN A 132 18.19 1.48 7.82
CA GLN A 132 18.10 1.65 6.36
C GLN A 132 16.90 0.93 5.73
N HIS A 133 16.24 0.03 6.43
CA HIS A 133 15.06 -0.67 5.92
C HIS A 133 13.74 -0.07 6.42
N ASP A 134 13.77 0.80 7.44
CA ASP A 134 12.58 1.31 8.11
C ASP A 134 11.93 2.46 7.32
N ASP A 135 11.07 2.09 6.39
CA ASP A 135 10.36 3.04 5.53
C ASP A 135 9.11 3.61 6.21
N GLY A 136 9.08 4.92 6.41
CA GLY A 136 7.89 5.63 6.90
C GLY A 136 7.40 6.70 5.92
N HIS A 137 7.94 6.82 4.70
CA HIS A 137 7.70 7.98 3.84
C HIS A 137 7.47 7.67 2.35
N SER A 138 7.70 6.44 1.89
CA SER A 138 7.54 6.10 0.46
C SER A 138 6.14 6.36 -0.07
N GLN A 139 5.09 6.15 0.73
CA GLN A 139 3.70 6.48 0.36
C GLN A 139 3.51 7.98 0.11
N LEU A 140 4.14 8.83 0.93
CA LEU A 140 4.09 10.29 0.74
C LEU A 140 4.87 10.72 -0.50
N ILE A 141 6.03 10.11 -0.76
CA ILE A 141 6.80 10.37 -1.99
C ILE A 141 6.02 9.90 -3.22
N ALA A 142 5.41 8.71 -3.17
CA ALA A 142 4.57 8.19 -4.25
C ALA A 142 3.42 9.12 -4.60
N HIS A 143 2.82 9.81 -3.59
CA HIS A 143 1.77 10.81 -3.81
C HIS A 143 2.19 11.94 -4.76
N LEU A 144 3.47 12.31 -4.77
CA LEU A 144 4.00 13.38 -5.62
C LEU A 144 4.08 12.99 -7.10
N HIS A 145 4.00 11.70 -7.42
CA HIS A 145 4.04 11.19 -8.79
C HIS A 145 2.60 11.11 -9.35
N PRO A 146 2.19 11.96 -10.31
CA PRO A 146 0.80 12.06 -10.75
C PRO A 146 0.25 10.81 -11.43
N HIS A 147 1.13 9.98 -11.97
CA HIS A 147 0.82 8.72 -12.65
C HIS A 147 0.91 7.49 -11.74
N VAL A 148 1.12 7.66 -10.42
CA VAL A 148 1.21 6.57 -9.46
C VAL A 148 -0.01 6.59 -8.54
N ALA A 149 -0.83 5.55 -8.57
CA ALA A 149 -1.88 5.29 -7.60
C ALA A 149 -1.28 4.49 -6.43
N ALA A 150 -1.15 5.13 -5.26
CA ALA A 150 -0.45 4.57 -4.11
C ALA A 150 -1.45 4.09 -3.04
N TYR A 151 -1.29 2.85 -2.60
CA TYR A 151 -2.17 2.20 -1.61
C TYR A 151 -1.37 1.47 -0.54
N ASP A 152 -1.94 1.47 0.66
CA ASP A 152 -1.43 0.81 1.86
C ASP A 152 -2.47 -0.18 2.42
N PRO A 153 -2.69 -1.33 1.76
CA PRO A 153 -3.70 -2.29 2.16
C PRO A 153 -3.33 -3.01 3.46
N SER A 154 -4.35 -3.24 4.30
CA SER A 154 -4.22 -3.97 5.56
C SER A 154 -4.50 -5.47 5.41
N PHE A 155 -5.33 -5.86 4.45
CA PHE A 155 -5.84 -7.22 4.31
C PHE A 155 -5.61 -7.79 2.91
N ALA A 156 -5.47 -9.12 2.84
CA ALA A 156 -5.24 -9.81 1.57
C ALA A 156 -6.36 -9.58 0.54
N TYR A 157 -7.62 -9.45 0.97
CA TYR A 157 -8.72 -9.16 0.07
C TYR A 157 -8.67 -7.74 -0.51
N GLU A 158 -8.13 -6.77 0.24
CA GLU A 158 -7.88 -5.41 -0.26
C GLU A 158 -6.80 -5.44 -1.36
N MET A 159 -5.69 -6.14 -1.08
CA MET A 159 -4.62 -6.34 -2.06
C MET A 159 -5.15 -6.98 -3.34
N ALA A 160 -5.94 -8.05 -3.23
CA ALA A 160 -6.55 -8.74 -4.38
C ALA A 160 -7.48 -7.82 -5.17
N ALA A 161 -8.30 -6.99 -4.50
CA ALA A 161 -9.18 -6.01 -5.14
C ALA A 161 -8.38 -4.93 -5.89
N LEU A 162 -7.30 -4.41 -5.27
CA LEU A 162 -6.44 -3.38 -5.86
C LEU A 162 -5.69 -3.91 -7.09
N ILE A 163 -5.13 -5.11 -7.03
CA ILE A 163 -4.46 -5.74 -8.19
C ILE A 163 -5.47 -5.94 -9.33
N ARG A 164 -6.65 -6.48 -9.04
CA ARG A 164 -7.70 -6.66 -10.06
C ARG A 164 -8.07 -5.33 -10.70
N ARG A 165 -8.33 -4.31 -9.90
CA ARG A 165 -8.68 -2.97 -10.40
C ARG A 165 -7.56 -2.35 -11.23
N GLY A 166 -6.31 -2.50 -10.79
CA GLY A 166 -5.14 -2.03 -11.53
C GLY A 166 -5.04 -2.70 -12.91
N MET A 167 -5.24 -4.02 -12.96
CA MET A 167 -5.28 -4.75 -14.23
C MET A 167 -6.42 -4.27 -15.13
N ASP A 168 -7.62 -4.08 -14.59
CA ASP A 168 -8.78 -3.58 -15.36
C ASP A 168 -8.49 -2.19 -15.93
N ARG A 169 -7.90 -1.29 -15.15
CA ARG A 169 -7.55 0.07 -15.60
C ARG A 169 -6.46 0.06 -16.68
N MET A 170 -5.37 -0.66 -16.43
CA MET A 170 -4.20 -0.66 -17.31
C MET A 170 -4.41 -1.45 -18.60
N HIS A 171 -5.07 -2.60 -18.53
CA HIS A 171 -5.21 -3.51 -19.67
C HIS A 171 -6.61 -3.47 -20.28
N GLY A 172 -7.66 -3.33 -19.49
CA GLY A 172 -9.04 -3.12 -19.97
C GLY A 172 -9.29 -1.68 -20.42
N GLY A 173 -9.06 -0.72 -19.54
CA GLY A 173 -9.26 0.73 -19.77
C GLY A 173 -8.13 1.41 -20.52
N ARG A 174 -6.97 0.78 -20.68
CA ARG A 174 -5.75 1.31 -21.32
C ARG A 174 -5.25 2.61 -20.68
N GLU A 175 -5.43 2.74 -19.35
CA GLU A 175 -4.91 3.87 -18.60
C GLU A 175 -3.39 3.74 -18.40
N ASP A 176 -2.67 4.82 -18.64
CA ASP A 176 -1.22 4.91 -18.44
C ASP A 176 -0.95 5.29 -16.98
N ILE A 177 -0.95 4.28 -16.10
CA ILE A 177 -0.87 4.43 -14.66
C ILE A 177 -0.03 3.32 -14.05
N LEU A 178 0.68 3.63 -12.96
CA LEU A 178 1.33 2.66 -12.10
C LEU A 178 0.55 2.51 -10.79
N TYR A 179 0.53 1.29 -10.25
CA TYR A 179 0.05 1.04 -8.90
C TYR A 179 1.25 0.84 -7.98
N TYR A 180 1.31 1.57 -6.89
CA TYR A 180 2.25 1.33 -5.79
C TYR A 180 1.49 0.73 -4.62
N LEU A 181 1.84 -0.50 -4.24
CA LEU A 181 1.19 -1.26 -3.17
C LEU A 181 2.24 -1.64 -2.14
N THR A 182 1.96 -1.41 -0.86
CA THR A 182 2.87 -1.80 0.23
C THR A 182 2.47 -3.13 0.84
N ILE A 183 3.47 -3.94 1.22
CA ILE A 183 3.30 -5.22 1.92
C ILE A 183 4.28 -5.31 3.09
N TYR A 184 3.94 -6.11 4.09
CA TYR A 184 4.59 -6.14 5.38
C TYR A 184 5.08 -7.53 5.76
N ASN A 185 6.15 -7.60 6.55
CA ASN A 185 6.72 -8.85 7.07
C ASN A 185 6.09 -9.28 8.40
N GLU A 186 4.87 -8.90 8.65
CA GLU A 186 4.13 -9.24 9.85
C GLU A 186 2.92 -10.12 9.52
N ASN A 187 2.80 -11.24 10.25
CA ASN A 187 1.60 -12.05 10.15
C ASN A 187 0.46 -11.37 10.88
N GLN A 188 -0.59 -11.01 10.17
CA GLN A 188 -1.78 -10.39 10.71
C GLN A 188 -3.00 -11.31 10.56
N ALA A 189 -3.92 -11.20 11.53
CA ALA A 189 -5.22 -11.82 11.39
C ALA A 189 -5.92 -11.32 10.12
N GLN A 190 -6.52 -12.23 9.37
CA GLN A 190 -7.27 -11.92 8.15
C GLN A 190 -8.77 -12.09 8.43
N PRO A 191 -9.46 -11.04 8.88
CA PRO A 191 -10.89 -11.10 9.10
C PRO A 191 -11.65 -11.27 7.78
N ALA A 192 -12.88 -11.74 7.88
CA ALA A 192 -13.76 -11.80 6.72
C ALA A 192 -13.94 -10.39 6.13
N ARG A 193 -13.93 -10.32 4.80
CA ARG A 193 -14.25 -9.07 4.10
C ARG A 193 -15.68 -8.63 4.45
N PRO A 194 -15.91 -7.38 4.80
CA PRO A 194 -17.28 -6.85 5.00
C PRO A 194 -18.11 -7.03 3.72
N GLU A 195 -19.41 -7.25 3.89
CA GLU A 195 -20.30 -7.41 2.75
C GLU A 195 -20.73 -6.06 2.15
N GLY A 196 -21.04 -6.07 0.86
CA GLY A 196 -21.59 -4.92 0.15
C GLY A 196 -20.69 -4.40 -0.98
N ALA A 197 -21.31 -3.89 -2.03
CA ALA A 197 -20.61 -3.33 -3.20
C ALA A 197 -19.78 -2.07 -2.86
N HIS A 198 -20.17 -1.34 -1.81
CA HIS A 198 -19.46 -0.16 -1.34
C HIS A 198 -18.04 -0.47 -0.82
N VAL A 199 -17.78 -1.72 -0.40
CA VAL A 199 -16.46 -2.12 0.09
C VAL A 199 -15.43 -2.13 -1.05
N ASP A 200 -15.74 -2.74 -2.21
CA ASP A 200 -14.82 -2.73 -3.35
C ASP A 200 -14.57 -1.32 -3.85
N GLU A 201 -15.62 -0.52 -4.00
CA GLU A 201 -15.47 0.89 -4.41
C GLU A 201 -14.63 1.66 -3.38
N GLY A 202 -14.87 1.49 -2.09
CA GLY A 202 -14.10 2.15 -1.02
C GLY A 202 -12.65 1.74 -0.97
N ILE A 203 -12.34 0.46 -1.19
CA ILE A 203 -10.95 -0.01 -1.31
C ILE A 203 -10.21 0.76 -2.43
N HIS A 204 -10.87 0.94 -3.58
CA HIS A 204 -10.29 1.63 -4.73
C HIS A 204 -10.19 3.14 -4.57
N ARG A 205 -11.17 3.73 -3.87
CA ARG A 205 -11.23 5.17 -3.64
C ARG A 205 -10.45 5.61 -2.39
N GLY A 206 -9.93 4.67 -1.62
CA GLY A 206 -9.00 4.92 -0.52
C GLY A 206 -9.59 4.86 0.88
N LEU A 207 -10.92 4.74 1.05
CA LEU A 207 -11.56 4.67 2.37
C LEU A 207 -12.87 3.89 2.32
N TYR A 208 -13.05 2.94 3.23
CA TYR A 208 -14.33 2.29 3.48
C TYR A 208 -14.51 1.98 4.96
N ARG A 209 -15.77 1.89 5.41
CA ARG A 209 -16.08 1.47 6.77
C ARG A 209 -15.95 -0.04 6.91
N PHE A 210 -14.93 -0.45 7.69
CA PHE A 210 -14.65 -1.86 8.00
C PHE A 210 -15.64 -2.43 9.02
N ALA A 211 -15.93 -1.66 10.08
CA ALA A 211 -16.88 -2.07 11.11
C ALA A 211 -17.65 -0.86 11.66
N GLU A 212 -18.94 -1.08 11.94
CA GLU A 212 -19.79 -0.09 12.59
C GLU A 212 -19.52 -0.02 14.08
N ALA A 213 -19.89 1.11 14.68
CA ALA A 213 -19.92 1.25 16.12
C ALA A 213 -20.95 0.27 16.74
N ASP A 214 -20.60 -0.33 17.88
CA ASP A 214 -21.47 -1.27 18.57
C ASP A 214 -22.83 -0.62 18.91
N ALA A 215 -23.89 -1.06 18.25
CA ALA A 215 -25.24 -0.54 18.44
C ALA A 215 -25.88 -0.96 19.78
N SER A 216 -25.36 -2.01 20.43
CA SER A 216 -25.87 -2.49 21.72
C SER A 216 -25.37 -1.67 22.92
N ALA A 217 -24.30 -0.90 22.73
CA ALA A 217 -23.70 -0.04 23.75
C ALA A 217 -24.23 1.40 23.66
N SER A 218 -24.32 2.07 24.81
CA SER A 218 -24.63 3.50 24.90
C SER A 218 -23.39 4.27 25.31
N GLY A 219 -22.83 5.07 24.45
CA GLY A 219 -21.62 5.85 24.76
C GLY A 219 -21.25 6.75 23.60
N PRO A 220 -20.28 7.65 23.79
CA PRO A 220 -19.79 8.49 22.70
C PRO A 220 -19.20 7.63 21.58
N ILE A 221 -19.19 8.17 20.37
CA ILE A 221 -18.63 7.51 19.18
C ILE A 221 -17.36 8.23 18.78
N VAL A 222 -16.35 7.45 18.40
CA VAL A 222 -15.13 7.91 17.74
C VAL A 222 -14.96 7.14 16.44
N ARG A 223 -14.36 7.73 15.42
CA ARG A 223 -13.95 7.07 14.19
C ARG A 223 -12.46 6.79 14.24
N LEU A 224 -12.08 5.54 14.06
CA LEU A 224 -10.68 5.12 14.00
C LEU A 224 -10.33 4.74 12.57
N PHE A 225 -9.36 5.45 11.99
CA PHE A 225 -8.81 5.12 10.68
C PHE A 225 -7.51 4.33 10.88
N GLY A 226 -7.40 3.21 10.18
CA GLY A 226 -6.18 2.41 10.15
C GLY A 226 -5.77 2.08 8.72
N SER A 227 -4.48 1.89 8.52
CA SER A 227 -3.91 1.40 7.27
C SER A 227 -2.78 0.41 7.54
N GLY A 228 -2.47 -0.44 6.56
CA GLY A 228 -1.37 -1.37 6.61
C GLY A 228 -1.30 -2.18 7.90
N ALA A 229 -0.10 -2.29 8.46
CA ALA A 229 0.15 -3.07 9.67
C ALA A 229 -0.53 -2.49 10.93
N ILE A 230 -0.76 -1.18 11.01
CA ILE A 230 -1.35 -0.53 12.19
C ILE A 230 -2.86 -0.80 12.32
N MET A 231 -3.51 -1.34 11.31
CA MET A 231 -4.90 -1.78 11.44
C MET A 231 -5.12 -2.76 12.59
N GLY A 232 -4.15 -3.62 12.89
CA GLY A 232 -4.20 -4.52 14.06
C GLY A 232 -4.30 -3.75 15.38
N GLU A 233 -3.51 -2.70 15.54
CA GLU A 233 -3.53 -1.83 16.72
C GLU A 233 -4.84 -1.02 16.82
N VAL A 234 -5.38 -0.58 15.70
CA VAL A 234 -6.69 0.09 15.63
C VAL A 234 -7.82 -0.82 16.10
N LEU A 235 -7.81 -2.09 15.68
CA LEU A 235 -8.79 -3.08 16.14
C LEU A 235 -8.65 -3.38 17.63
N ALA A 236 -7.43 -3.48 18.16
CA ALA A 236 -7.17 -3.63 19.58
C ALA A 236 -7.61 -2.38 20.39
N ALA A 237 -7.38 -1.19 19.87
CA ALA A 237 -7.84 0.07 20.48
C ALA A 237 -9.36 0.15 20.56
N ARG A 238 -10.11 -0.30 19.54
CA ARG A 238 -11.57 -0.43 19.59
C ARG A 238 -12.02 -1.25 20.80
N ASP A 239 -11.37 -2.39 21.02
CA ASP A 239 -11.75 -3.29 22.12
C ASP A 239 -11.41 -2.66 23.49
N LEU A 240 -10.26 -1.99 23.62
CA LEU A 240 -9.89 -1.23 24.82
C LEU A 240 -10.89 -0.09 25.12
N LEU A 241 -11.27 0.69 24.12
CA LEU A 241 -12.25 1.77 24.22
C LEU A 241 -13.59 1.25 24.74
N ARG A 242 -14.09 0.17 24.15
CA ARG A 242 -15.35 -0.45 24.56
C ARG A 242 -15.29 -0.97 26.00
N GLU A 243 -14.27 -1.76 26.33
CA GLU A 243 -14.21 -2.53 27.57
C GLU A 243 -13.87 -1.67 28.79
N ARG A 244 -13.00 -0.68 28.64
CA ARG A 244 -12.51 0.14 29.75
C ARG A 244 -13.19 1.49 29.87
N PHE A 245 -13.65 2.05 28.77
CA PHE A 245 -14.12 3.44 28.73
C PHE A 245 -15.57 3.59 28.27
N GLY A 246 -16.21 2.52 27.78
CA GLY A 246 -17.58 2.59 27.26
C GLY A 246 -17.71 3.45 26.01
N VAL A 247 -16.60 3.71 25.31
CA VAL A 247 -16.58 4.45 24.05
C VAL A 247 -16.77 3.48 22.89
N ARG A 248 -17.63 3.83 21.95
CA ARG A 248 -17.91 3.05 20.75
C ARG A 248 -17.05 3.55 19.60
N ALA A 249 -16.42 2.64 18.86
CA ALA A 249 -15.59 3.02 17.73
C ALA A 249 -16.15 2.48 16.41
N GLU A 250 -16.31 3.36 15.41
CA GLU A 250 -16.41 2.96 14.02
C GLU A 250 -14.99 2.73 13.48
N ILE A 251 -14.77 1.62 12.78
CA ILE A 251 -13.47 1.29 12.19
C ILE A 251 -13.52 1.52 10.69
N TRP A 252 -12.57 2.27 10.21
CA TRP A 252 -12.40 2.61 8.80
C TRP A 252 -11.04 2.13 8.30
N SER A 253 -11.02 1.44 7.17
CA SER A 253 -9.79 1.12 6.47
C SER A 253 -9.47 2.24 5.48
N ALA A 254 -8.35 2.93 5.73
CA ALA A 254 -7.82 3.97 4.87
C ALA A 254 -6.77 3.36 3.93
N THR A 255 -7.22 2.74 2.85
CA THR A 255 -6.34 2.06 1.90
C THR A 255 -5.48 3.03 1.08
N SER A 256 -5.87 4.31 0.96
CA SER A 256 -5.07 5.32 0.24
C SER A 256 -5.39 6.75 0.65
N TYR A 257 -4.55 7.35 1.45
CA TYR A 257 -4.59 8.80 1.73
C TYR A 257 -4.34 9.63 0.46
N SER A 258 -3.53 9.12 -0.45
CA SER A 258 -3.18 9.78 -1.71
C SER A 258 -4.37 9.92 -2.65
N GLU A 259 -5.12 8.84 -2.87
CA GLU A 259 -6.30 8.86 -3.76
C GLU A 259 -7.44 9.69 -3.16
N LEU A 260 -7.63 9.63 -1.84
CA LEU A 260 -8.61 10.48 -1.14
C LEU A 260 -8.32 11.97 -1.34
N ARG A 261 -7.04 12.37 -1.20
CA ARG A 261 -6.65 13.75 -1.43
C ARG A 261 -6.81 14.17 -2.89
N ARG A 262 -6.45 13.30 -3.84
CA ARG A 262 -6.61 13.58 -5.27
C ARG A 262 -8.07 13.78 -5.64
N ASP A 263 -8.96 12.94 -5.14
CA ASP A 263 -10.40 13.08 -5.32
C ASP A 263 -10.92 14.42 -4.77
N ALA A 264 -10.53 14.76 -3.55
CA ALA A 264 -10.92 16.02 -2.90
C ALA A 264 -10.44 17.26 -3.69
N LEU A 265 -9.20 17.24 -4.21
CA LEU A 265 -8.66 18.32 -5.05
C LEU A 265 -9.40 18.45 -6.39
N VAL A 266 -9.79 17.33 -7.01
CA VAL A 266 -10.58 17.33 -8.25
C VAL A 266 -11.96 17.95 -7.99
N VAL A 267 -12.61 17.56 -6.92
CA VAL A 267 -13.92 18.09 -6.51
C VAL A 267 -13.83 19.58 -6.19
N GLU A 268 -12.84 20.00 -5.40
CA GLU A 268 -12.63 21.40 -5.06
C GLU A 268 -12.38 22.27 -6.31
N ARG A 269 -11.55 21.77 -7.22
CA ARG A 269 -11.30 22.44 -8.51
C ARG A 269 -12.57 22.57 -9.34
N TRP A 270 -13.41 21.53 -9.37
CA TRP A 270 -14.68 21.56 -10.06
C TRP A 270 -15.61 22.61 -9.45
N ASN A 271 -15.80 22.62 -8.13
CA ASN A 271 -16.64 23.55 -7.41
C ASN A 271 -16.22 25.02 -7.65
N ARG A 272 -14.91 25.32 -7.65
CA ARG A 272 -14.40 26.66 -7.97
C ARG A 272 -14.70 27.10 -9.39
N ARG A 273 -14.83 26.17 -10.34
CA ARG A 273 -15.09 26.46 -11.75
C ARG A 273 -16.57 26.53 -12.09
N HIS A 274 -17.44 26.05 -11.21
CA HIS A 274 -18.88 25.98 -11.42
C HIS A 274 -19.63 26.58 -10.21
N PRO A 275 -19.40 27.87 -9.90
CA PRO A 275 -20.01 28.51 -8.72
C PRO A 275 -21.54 28.60 -8.80
N GLU A 276 -22.10 28.46 -9.99
CA GLU A 276 -23.53 28.45 -10.26
C GLU A 276 -24.20 27.09 -10.03
N SER A 277 -23.42 26.04 -9.87
CA SER A 277 -23.91 24.67 -9.65
C SER A 277 -23.91 24.29 -8.19
N ALA A 278 -24.74 23.34 -7.81
CA ALA A 278 -24.65 22.74 -6.48
C ALA A 278 -23.26 22.14 -6.24
N PRO A 279 -22.62 22.44 -5.12
CA PRO A 279 -21.27 21.92 -4.83
C PRO A 279 -21.27 20.40 -4.77
N ARG A 280 -20.23 19.80 -5.34
CA ARG A 280 -19.94 18.37 -5.22
C ARG A 280 -19.18 18.10 -3.92
N THR A 281 -19.30 16.90 -3.42
CA THR A 281 -18.55 16.36 -2.29
C THR A 281 -17.54 15.31 -2.76
N SER A 282 -16.42 15.18 -2.05
CA SER A 282 -15.44 14.13 -2.30
C SER A 282 -15.94 12.79 -1.73
N TRP A 283 -15.35 11.69 -2.19
CA TRP A 283 -15.67 10.37 -1.68
C TRP A 283 -15.61 10.31 -0.15
N MET A 284 -14.53 10.81 0.42
CA MET A 284 -14.37 10.83 1.89
C MET A 284 -15.51 11.61 2.57
N GLN A 285 -15.85 12.79 2.06
CA GLN A 285 -16.94 13.58 2.61
C GLN A 285 -18.30 12.89 2.49
N ASP A 286 -18.53 12.20 1.38
CA ASP A 286 -19.77 11.40 1.19
C ASP A 286 -19.84 10.22 2.18
N GLN A 287 -18.72 9.56 2.44
CA GLN A 287 -18.67 8.43 3.38
C GLN A 287 -18.80 8.88 4.83
N LEU A 288 -18.19 9.99 5.23
CA LEU A 288 -18.20 10.48 6.61
C LEU A 288 -19.47 11.25 6.94
N GLY A 289 -20.13 11.84 5.93
CA GLY A 289 -21.25 12.75 6.13
C GLY A 289 -20.83 14.10 6.72
N SER A 290 -21.77 15.02 6.90
CA SER A 290 -21.54 16.31 7.55
C SER A 290 -21.57 16.18 9.07
N GLY A 291 -20.59 16.74 9.77
CA GLY A 291 -20.43 16.64 11.22
C GLY A 291 -20.09 15.22 11.67
N GLY A 292 -20.37 14.88 12.90
CA GLY A 292 -20.24 13.53 13.43
C GLY A 292 -19.12 13.36 14.45
N ALA A 293 -18.65 12.13 14.61
CA ALA A 293 -17.69 11.77 15.63
C ALA A 293 -16.28 12.25 15.27
N PRO A 294 -15.45 12.58 16.28
CA PRO A 294 -14.03 12.87 16.06
C PRO A 294 -13.32 11.69 15.41
N ILE A 295 -12.22 11.96 14.72
CA ILE A 295 -11.45 10.98 13.98
C ILE A 295 -10.03 10.88 14.54
N VAL A 296 -9.57 9.66 14.81
CA VAL A 296 -8.16 9.36 15.05
C VAL A 296 -7.66 8.50 13.90
N ALA A 297 -6.66 8.98 13.14
CA ALA A 297 -6.01 8.24 12.08
C ALA A 297 -4.65 7.75 12.55
N ALA A 298 -4.39 6.43 12.46
CA ALA A 298 -3.14 5.82 12.85
C ALA A 298 -2.53 5.02 11.69
N SER A 299 -1.24 5.21 11.44
CA SER A 299 -0.53 4.53 10.37
C SER A 299 0.94 4.31 10.72
N ASP A 300 1.62 3.43 9.99
CA ASP A 300 3.06 3.20 10.11
C ASP A 300 3.89 4.17 9.24
N TRP A 301 3.28 5.27 8.86
CA TRP A 301 3.84 6.32 8.02
C TRP A 301 4.05 7.63 8.79
N VAL A 302 4.86 8.52 8.26
CA VAL A 302 4.97 9.90 8.77
C VAL A 302 3.58 10.55 8.86
N THR A 303 3.35 11.33 9.93
CA THR A 303 2.05 12.00 10.18
C THR A 303 1.59 12.86 9.00
N ALA A 304 2.53 13.41 8.23
CA ALA A 304 2.24 14.20 7.04
C ALA A 304 1.40 13.45 5.99
N LEU A 305 1.41 12.10 5.97
CA LEU A 305 0.61 11.34 5.00
C LEU A 305 -0.89 11.38 5.33
N PRO A 306 -1.37 10.97 6.52
CA PRO A 306 -2.78 11.14 6.87
C PRO A 306 -3.19 12.62 6.97
N ASP A 307 -2.31 13.54 7.39
CA ASP A 307 -2.56 14.98 7.45
C ASP A 307 -2.91 15.59 6.09
N LEU A 308 -2.62 14.91 4.99
CA LEU A 308 -3.07 15.32 3.66
C LEU A 308 -4.59 15.53 3.56
N LEU A 309 -5.38 14.92 4.45
CA LEU A 309 -6.85 15.00 4.44
C LEU A 309 -7.41 16.13 5.31
N ALA A 310 -6.63 16.68 6.23
CA ALA A 310 -7.08 17.66 7.22
C ALA A 310 -7.89 18.84 6.63
N PRO A 311 -7.57 19.41 5.43
CA PRO A 311 -8.33 20.52 4.87
C PRO A 311 -9.81 20.21 4.54
N TRP A 312 -10.19 18.92 4.44
CA TRP A 312 -11.54 18.48 4.04
C TRP A 312 -12.28 17.73 5.15
N ILE A 313 -11.73 17.70 6.38
CA ILE A 313 -12.34 17.10 7.56
C ILE A 313 -12.83 18.23 8.45
N ASP A 314 -14.15 18.24 8.76
CA ASP A 314 -14.84 19.28 9.52
C ASP A 314 -15.10 18.92 10.99
N VAL A 315 -14.51 17.83 11.47
CA VAL A 315 -14.56 17.35 12.86
C VAL A 315 -13.16 17.33 13.46
N PRO A 316 -13.00 17.23 14.80
CA PRO A 316 -11.70 17.03 15.40
C PRO A 316 -10.96 15.85 14.75
N TYR A 317 -9.77 16.08 14.25
CA TYR A 317 -8.95 15.12 13.52
C TYR A 317 -7.56 15.06 14.12
N LEU A 318 -7.19 13.90 14.66
CA LEU A 318 -5.89 13.66 15.26
C LEU A 318 -5.17 12.56 14.50
N VAL A 319 -3.90 12.77 14.20
CA VAL A 319 -3.07 11.83 13.44
C VAL A 319 -1.97 11.28 14.32
N LEU A 320 -1.80 9.96 14.28
CA LEU A 320 -0.69 9.22 14.86
C LEU A 320 0.12 8.56 13.75
N GLY A 321 1.42 8.71 13.80
CA GLY A 321 2.33 8.23 12.77
C GLY A 321 3.76 8.09 13.29
N THR A 322 4.68 7.73 12.40
CA THR A 322 6.05 7.37 12.73
C THR A 322 7.05 8.40 12.18
N ASP A 323 7.07 9.59 12.77
CA ASP A 323 7.97 10.67 12.34
C ASP A 323 9.42 10.44 12.82
N GLY A 324 10.38 11.03 12.10
CA GLY A 324 11.81 10.93 12.41
C GLY A 324 12.50 9.76 11.70
N PHE A 325 13.58 9.26 12.26
CA PHE A 325 14.27 8.07 11.78
C PHE A 325 13.62 6.79 12.30
N GLY A 326 13.77 5.69 11.55
CA GLY A 326 13.48 4.37 12.06
C GLY A 326 14.40 3.97 13.23
N LEU A 327 14.01 2.95 13.96
CA LEU A 327 14.75 2.39 15.09
C LEU A 327 14.74 0.87 15.02
N SER A 328 15.81 0.22 15.48
CA SER A 328 15.92 -1.23 15.52
C SER A 328 15.53 -1.75 16.89
N ASP A 329 14.31 -2.30 17.02
CA ASP A 329 13.80 -2.90 18.25
C ASP A 329 12.67 -3.91 17.92
N THR A 330 11.98 -4.43 18.93
CA THR A 330 10.77 -5.23 18.75
C THR A 330 9.62 -4.36 18.24
N ARG A 331 8.64 -4.98 17.57
CA ARG A 331 7.45 -4.26 17.07
C ARG A 331 6.70 -3.53 18.17
N GLU A 332 6.55 -4.18 19.33
CA GLU A 332 5.87 -3.61 20.49
C GLU A 332 6.58 -2.36 20.99
N ALA A 333 7.92 -2.41 21.13
CA ALA A 333 8.72 -1.29 21.59
C ALA A 333 8.69 -0.13 20.58
N LEU A 334 8.77 -0.43 19.29
CA LEU A 334 8.69 0.57 18.21
C LEU A 334 7.32 1.25 18.18
N ARG A 335 6.21 0.49 18.28
CA ARG A 335 4.86 1.04 18.30
C ARG A 335 4.59 1.90 19.54
N GLU A 336 5.13 1.50 20.69
CA GLU A 336 5.08 2.31 21.91
C GLU A 336 5.88 3.60 21.72
N PHE A 337 7.12 3.51 21.23
CA PHE A 337 7.98 4.68 20.99
C PHE A 337 7.34 5.70 20.05
N PHE A 338 6.78 5.26 18.94
CA PHE A 338 6.10 6.12 17.98
C PHE A 338 4.65 6.48 18.36
N SER A 339 4.14 5.94 19.48
CA SER A 339 2.77 6.19 19.95
C SER A 339 1.69 5.77 18.95
N VAL A 340 1.92 4.66 18.23
CA VAL A 340 0.97 4.08 17.27
C VAL A 340 0.41 2.74 17.72
N ASP A 341 0.65 2.33 18.95
CA ASP A 341 0.05 1.15 19.57
C ASP A 341 -1.41 1.38 20.01
N ALA A 342 -2.09 0.31 20.36
CA ALA A 342 -3.49 0.34 20.77
C ALA A 342 -3.75 1.25 21.98
N LYS A 343 -2.79 1.39 22.93
CA LYS A 343 -2.95 2.22 24.11
C LYS A 343 -2.92 3.71 23.74
N HIS A 344 -1.99 4.10 22.88
CA HIS A 344 -1.87 5.49 22.44
C HIS A 344 -3.02 5.90 21.51
N ILE A 345 -3.47 4.99 20.62
CA ILE A 345 -4.69 5.22 19.82
C ILE A 345 -5.91 5.40 20.74
N THR A 346 -6.02 4.57 21.79
CA THR A 346 -7.09 4.71 22.78
C THR A 346 -7.00 6.05 23.51
N ALA A 347 -5.80 6.45 23.97
CA ALA A 347 -5.60 7.73 24.66
C ALA A 347 -5.95 8.92 23.75
N ALA A 348 -5.53 8.88 22.48
CA ALA A 348 -5.86 9.89 21.48
C ALA A 348 -7.37 10.02 21.24
N ALA A 349 -8.11 8.92 21.29
CA ALA A 349 -9.57 8.90 21.13
C ALA A 349 -10.33 9.45 22.35
N MET A 350 -9.67 9.64 23.51
CA MET A 350 -10.24 10.13 24.74
C MET A 350 -10.04 11.65 24.95
N VAL A 351 -9.21 12.29 24.12
CA VAL A 351 -8.95 13.75 24.14
C VAL A 351 -9.90 14.49 23.24
#